data_3fc0b6b1e241ec132eaff6fba2602433
#
_entry.id   3fc0b6b1e241ec132eaff6fba2602433
#
_cell.length_a   1.000
_cell.length_b   1.000
_cell.length_c   1.000
_cell.angle_alpha   90.00
_cell.angle_beta   90.00
_cell.angle_gamma   90.00
#
_symmetry.space_group_name_H-M   'P 1'
#
loop_
_entity.id
_entity.type
_entity.pdbx_description
1 polymer ?
#
loop_
_entity_poly.entity_id
_entity_poly.type
_entity_poly.pdbx_seq_one_letter_code
_entity_poly.pdbx_strand_id
1 'polypeptide(L)'
;MINFMPLVLMNTILLVITLLLAVANRLLVTYGACKLQVKQGDDVKEFSIQGGGNLLSALIDNSIKISSSCGGKGSCGYCKVRVVKGGGQILPTEEIYMSRQEKYENMRLACQVKVKNDIEIIIPDYLTIVRQMVLHKKFDPNKRWLVKVQ
;
A
#
# COMPACT_ATOMS: atom_id res chain seq x y z
N MET A 1 -32.01 -13.98 -47.27
CA MET A 1 -30.64 -14.44 -46.97
C MET A 1 -29.99 -13.41 -46.06
N ILE A 2 -29.75 -13.77 -44.81
CA ILE A 2 -29.13 -12.87 -43.85
C ILE A 2 -27.64 -12.81 -44.23
N ASN A 3 -27.16 -11.61 -44.60
CA ASN A 3 -25.74 -11.40 -44.90
C ASN A 3 -24.92 -11.52 -43.61
N PHE A 4 -24.25 -12.64 -43.39
CA PHE A 4 -23.35 -12.85 -42.25
C PHE A 4 -22.04 -12.05 -42.36
N MET A 5 -21.74 -11.51 -43.55
CA MET A 5 -20.51 -10.78 -43.85
C MET A 5 -20.24 -9.58 -42.90
N PRO A 6 -21.21 -8.66 -42.63
CA PRO A 6 -20.97 -7.55 -41.72
C PRO A 6 -20.78 -7.99 -40.26
N LEU A 7 -21.39 -9.08 -39.88
CA LEU A 7 -21.28 -9.63 -38.52
C LEU A 7 -19.89 -10.24 -38.25
N VAL A 8 -19.35 -10.95 -39.25
CA VAL A 8 -17.99 -11.49 -39.22
C VAL A 8 -16.96 -10.35 -39.24
N LEU A 9 -17.16 -9.33 -40.07
CA LEU A 9 -16.26 -8.18 -40.16
C LEU A 9 -16.21 -7.41 -38.79
N MET A 10 -17.36 -7.18 -38.18
CA MET A 10 -17.45 -6.52 -36.90
C MET A 10 -16.72 -7.30 -35.78
N ASN A 11 -16.92 -8.63 -35.74
CA ASN A 11 -16.24 -9.47 -34.75
C ASN A 11 -14.71 -9.53 -34.97
N THR A 12 -14.23 -9.58 -36.21
CA THR A 12 -12.80 -9.57 -36.49
C THR A 12 -12.14 -8.25 -36.07
N ILE A 13 -12.77 -7.10 -36.35
CA ILE A 13 -12.28 -5.78 -35.90
C ILE A 13 -12.21 -5.73 -34.38
N LEU A 14 -13.24 -6.20 -33.67
CA LEU A 14 -13.31 -6.20 -32.21
C LEU A 14 -12.22 -7.09 -31.61
N LEU A 15 -11.97 -8.25 -32.22
CA LEU A 15 -10.92 -9.18 -31.82
C LEU A 15 -9.52 -8.59 -32.01
N VAL A 16 -9.29 -7.89 -33.15
CA VAL A 16 -8.01 -7.21 -33.40
C VAL A 16 -7.77 -6.10 -32.37
N ILE A 17 -8.79 -5.28 -32.07
CA ILE A 17 -8.67 -4.20 -31.08
C ILE A 17 -8.38 -4.76 -29.70
N THR A 18 -9.09 -5.80 -29.26
CA THR A 18 -8.86 -6.41 -27.95
C THR A 18 -7.47 -7.02 -27.83
N LEU A 19 -6.99 -7.68 -28.90
CA LEU A 19 -5.64 -8.22 -28.94
C LEU A 19 -4.58 -7.11 -28.84
N LEU A 20 -4.78 -6.03 -29.59
CA LEU A 20 -3.86 -4.88 -29.61
C LEU A 20 -3.81 -4.19 -28.23
N LEU A 21 -4.96 -4.02 -27.57
CA LEU A 21 -5.03 -3.50 -26.21
C LEU A 21 -4.37 -4.43 -25.18
N ALA A 22 -4.54 -5.75 -25.31
CA ALA A 22 -3.89 -6.71 -24.43
C ALA A 22 -2.37 -6.69 -24.58
N VAL A 23 -1.86 -6.60 -25.80
CA VAL A 23 -0.41 -6.46 -26.08
C VAL A 23 0.11 -5.14 -25.53
N ALA A 24 -0.57 -4.03 -25.80
CA ALA A 24 -0.19 -2.71 -25.27
C ALA A 24 -0.16 -2.70 -23.75
N ASN A 25 -1.17 -3.29 -23.08
CA ASN A 25 -1.20 -3.40 -21.64
C ASN A 25 -0.02 -4.21 -21.10
N ARG A 26 0.34 -5.32 -21.75
CA ARG A 26 1.48 -6.16 -21.33
C ARG A 26 2.82 -5.45 -21.53
N LEU A 27 2.99 -4.64 -22.57
CA LEU A 27 4.24 -3.93 -22.85
C LEU A 27 4.40 -2.66 -22.03
N LEU A 28 3.31 -1.91 -21.78
CA LEU A 28 3.35 -0.60 -21.12
C LEU A 28 3.20 -0.68 -19.59
N VAL A 29 2.53 -1.71 -19.08
CA VAL A 29 2.18 -1.84 -17.65
C VAL A 29 3.07 -2.84 -16.91
N THR A 30 4.13 -3.36 -17.52
CA THR A 30 5.07 -4.26 -16.82
C THR A 30 6.00 -3.45 -15.91
N TYR A 31 5.64 -3.34 -14.65
CA TYR A 31 6.52 -2.84 -13.60
C TYR A 31 7.51 -3.94 -13.22
N GLY A 32 8.68 -4.02 -13.72
CA GLY A 32 9.68 -5.07 -13.46
C GLY A 32 9.83 -5.54 -11.98
N ALA A 33 10.91 -6.22 -11.67
CA ALA A 33 11.25 -6.56 -10.28
C ALA A 33 11.65 -5.30 -9.52
N CYS A 34 10.97 -5.01 -8.40
CA CYS A 34 11.25 -3.88 -7.52
C CYS A 34 11.87 -4.39 -6.21
N LYS A 35 12.80 -3.63 -5.64
CA LYS A 35 13.37 -3.92 -4.32
C LYS A 35 12.49 -3.30 -3.24
N LEU A 36 12.07 -4.13 -2.30
CA LEU A 36 11.36 -3.71 -1.09
C LEU A 36 12.31 -3.79 0.09
N GLN A 37 12.69 -2.66 0.65
CA GLN A 37 13.46 -2.59 1.90
C GLN A 37 12.51 -2.28 3.06
N VAL A 38 12.51 -3.15 4.06
CA VAL A 38 11.68 -3.03 5.25
C VAL A 38 12.56 -2.89 6.47
N LYS A 39 12.44 -1.77 7.17
CA LYS A 39 13.07 -1.55 8.48
C LYS A 39 12.04 -1.76 9.58
N GLN A 40 12.33 -2.68 10.48
CA GLN A 40 11.53 -2.93 11.68
C GLN A 40 12.44 -2.91 12.91
N GLY A 41 12.44 -1.80 13.66
CA GLY A 41 13.44 -1.56 14.70
C GLY A 41 14.84 -1.48 14.10
N ASP A 42 15.77 -2.35 14.58
CA ASP A 42 17.14 -2.45 14.09
C ASP A 42 17.30 -3.44 12.93
N ASP A 43 16.27 -4.24 12.65
CA ASP A 43 16.30 -5.22 11.57
C ASP A 43 15.96 -4.57 10.23
N VAL A 44 16.83 -4.79 9.24
CA VAL A 44 16.63 -4.38 7.84
C VAL A 44 16.51 -5.64 6.98
N LYS A 45 15.38 -5.80 6.32
CA LYS A 45 15.12 -6.92 5.41
C LYS A 45 14.89 -6.39 4.00
N GLU A 46 15.50 -7.05 3.03
CA GLU A 46 15.34 -6.73 1.61
C GLU A 46 14.65 -7.88 0.91
N PHE A 47 13.66 -7.54 0.08
CA PHE A 47 12.91 -8.50 -0.72
C PHE A 47 12.85 -8.03 -2.16
N SER A 48 12.92 -8.98 -3.09
CA SER A 48 12.60 -8.72 -4.49
C SER A 48 11.13 -9.05 -4.72
N ILE A 49 10.35 -8.06 -5.11
CA ILE A 49 8.91 -8.17 -5.33
C ILE A 49 8.56 -7.76 -6.75
N GLN A 50 7.47 -8.30 -7.29
CA GLN A 50 6.98 -7.88 -8.59
C GLN A 50 6.18 -6.58 -8.44
N GLY A 51 6.54 -5.56 -9.22
CA GLY A 51 5.83 -4.29 -9.24
C GLY A 51 4.40 -4.42 -9.76
N GLY A 52 3.58 -3.37 -9.51
CA GLY A 52 2.18 -3.30 -9.91
C GLY A 52 1.18 -3.71 -8.84
N GLY A 53 1.57 -4.49 -7.83
CA GLY A 53 0.76 -4.86 -6.69
C GLY A 53 0.66 -3.76 -5.61
N ASN A 54 -0.17 -3.99 -4.58
CA ASN A 54 -0.18 -3.14 -3.41
C ASN A 54 0.89 -3.58 -2.40
N LEU A 55 1.40 -2.62 -1.64
CA LEU A 55 2.46 -2.85 -0.67
C LEU A 55 2.03 -3.83 0.44
N LEU A 56 0.76 -3.80 0.86
CA LEU A 56 0.26 -4.69 1.91
C LEU A 56 0.35 -6.16 1.48
N SER A 57 -0.07 -6.49 0.25
CA SER A 57 0.05 -7.87 -0.28
C SER A 57 1.52 -8.30 -0.33
N ALA A 58 2.40 -7.43 -0.84
CA ALA A 58 3.82 -7.73 -0.90
C ALA A 58 4.44 -8.01 0.49
N LEU A 59 4.00 -7.30 1.53
CA LEU A 59 4.44 -7.53 2.90
C LEU A 59 3.92 -8.86 3.46
N ILE A 60 2.64 -9.17 3.24
CA ILE A 60 2.03 -10.43 3.67
C ILE A 60 2.70 -11.63 2.99
N ASP A 61 2.93 -11.56 1.67
CA ASP A 61 3.59 -12.61 0.89
C ASP A 61 5.01 -12.89 1.39
N ASN A 62 5.70 -11.88 1.93
CA ASN A 62 7.02 -12.01 2.55
C ASN A 62 6.97 -12.24 4.07
N SER A 63 5.83 -12.69 4.59
CA SER A 63 5.65 -13.04 6.02
C SER A 63 5.87 -11.88 7.00
N ILE A 64 5.74 -10.65 6.54
CA ILE A 64 5.81 -9.47 7.40
C ILE A 64 4.43 -9.15 7.96
N LYS A 65 4.30 -9.24 9.27
CA LYS A 65 3.02 -9.00 9.96
C LYS A 65 2.73 -7.50 10.05
N ILE A 66 1.65 -7.08 9.42
CA ILE A 66 1.07 -5.75 9.55
C ILE A 66 -0.38 -5.86 10.01
N SER A 67 -0.79 -4.98 10.93
CA SER A 67 -2.17 -4.92 11.36
C SER A 67 -3.08 -4.47 10.21
N SER A 68 -4.06 -5.28 9.86
CA SER A 68 -5.04 -4.98 8.82
C SER A 68 -6.34 -5.70 9.13
N SER A 69 -7.37 -4.99 9.54
CA SER A 69 -8.66 -5.60 9.87
C SER A 69 -9.64 -5.60 8.70
N CYS A 70 -9.43 -4.73 7.69
CA CYS A 70 -10.32 -4.63 6.53
C CYS A 70 -9.91 -5.51 5.34
N GLY A 71 -8.82 -6.30 5.46
CA GLY A 71 -8.31 -7.11 4.36
C GLY A 71 -7.80 -6.30 3.17
N GLY A 72 -7.26 -5.11 3.41
CA GLY A 72 -6.65 -4.28 2.35
C GLY A 72 -7.62 -3.34 1.62
N LYS A 73 -8.85 -3.19 2.09
CA LYS A 73 -9.88 -2.32 1.44
C LYS A 73 -9.70 -0.82 1.71
N GLY A 74 -8.74 -0.42 2.56
CA GLY A 74 -8.50 1.00 2.87
C GLY A 74 -9.51 1.63 3.83
N SER A 75 -10.33 0.83 4.53
CA SER A 75 -11.42 1.32 5.36
C SER A 75 -11.17 1.30 6.87
N CYS A 76 -10.06 0.71 7.33
CA CYS A 76 -9.76 0.61 8.78
C CYS A 76 -8.64 1.52 9.27
N GLY A 77 -7.74 1.96 8.39
CA GLY A 77 -6.63 2.83 8.76
C GLY A 77 -5.50 2.18 9.59
N TYR A 78 -5.52 0.84 9.81
CA TYR A 78 -4.52 0.19 10.69
C TYR A 78 -3.21 -0.17 10.02
N CYS A 79 -3.18 -0.36 8.70
CA CYS A 79 -1.97 -0.77 7.97
C CYS A 79 -1.03 0.42 7.69
N LYS A 80 -0.75 1.21 8.73
CA LYS A 80 0.12 2.39 8.63
C LYS A 80 1.59 1.99 8.59
N VAL A 81 2.31 2.50 7.60
CA VAL A 81 3.76 2.38 7.46
C VAL A 81 4.34 3.73 7.13
N ARG A 82 5.58 4.00 7.56
CA ARG A 82 6.32 5.18 7.12
C ARG A 82 7.05 4.85 5.83
N VAL A 83 6.77 5.59 4.77
CA VAL A 83 7.47 5.42 3.48
C VAL A 83 8.61 6.41 3.40
N VAL A 84 9.82 5.89 3.27
CA VAL A 84 11.04 6.71 3.13
C VAL A 84 11.27 7.05 1.67
N LYS A 85 11.05 6.07 0.77
CA LYS A 85 11.28 6.22 -0.66
C LYS A 85 10.27 5.42 -1.46
N GLY A 86 9.83 5.93 -2.60
CA GLY A 86 9.10 5.15 -3.61
C GLY A 86 7.57 5.05 -3.42
N GLY A 87 6.98 5.67 -2.39
CA GLY A 87 5.54 5.53 -2.07
C GLY A 87 4.58 6.39 -2.91
N GLY A 88 5.08 7.30 -3.74
CA GLY A 88 4.25 8.23 -4.49
C GLY A 88 3.53 9.26 -3.60
N GLN A 89 2.53 9.94 -4.15
CA GLN A 89 1.74 10.94 -3.43
C GLN A 89 0.69 10.29 -2.53
N ILE A 90 0.33 10.98 -1.44
CA ILE A 90 -0.76 10.58 -0.53
C ILE A 90 -2.08 10.68 -1.29
N LEU A 91 -2.88 9.63 -1.22
CA LEU A 91 -4.20 9.60 -1.84
C LEU A 91 -5.24 10.27 -0.92
N PRO A 92 -6.26 10.94 -1.47
CA PRO A 92 -7.35 11.54 -0.68
C PRO A 92 -8.05 10.51 0.22
N THR A 93 -8.11 9.25 -0.22
CA THR A 93 -8.69 8.13 0.55
C THR A 93 -7.87 7.74 1.78
N GLU A 94 -6.57 8.05 1.81
CA GLU A 94 -5.68 7.80 2.95
C GLU A 94 -5.73 8.96 3.96
N GLU A 95 -5.95 10.17 3.47
CA GLU A 95 -5.86 11.41 4.27
C GLU A 95 -6.79 11.42 5.47
N ILE A 96 -7.98 10.81 5.34
CA ILE A 96 -8.99 10.74 6.40
C ILE A 96 -8.52 9.92 7.62
N TYR A 97 -7.55 9.02 7.43
CA TYR A 97 -7.00 8.16 8.48
C TYR A 97 -5.69 8.69 9.08
N MET A 98 -5.22 9.85 8.61
CA MET A 98 -3.91 10.38 8.99
C MET A 98 -4.03 11.76 9.66
N SER A 99 -3.38 11.91 10.80
CA SER A 99 -3.19 13.20 11.43
C SER A 99 -2.22 14.08 10.62
N ARG A 100 -2.21 15.39 10.91
CA ARG A 100 -1.25 16.31 10.26
C ARG A 100 0.19 15.88 10.48
N GLN A 101 0.54 15.43 11.67
CA GLN A 101 1.89 14.97 12.01
C GLN A 101 2.27 13.72 11.21
N GLU A 102 1.37 12.73 11.12
CA GLU A 102 1.61 11.51 10.35
C GLU A 102 1.83 11.80 8.85
N LYS A 103 1.14 12.81 8.30
CA LYS A 103 1.37 13.27 6.92
C LYS A 103 2.78 13.85 6.74
N TYR A 104 3.27 14.67 7.70
CA TYR A 104 4.64 15.19 7.68
C TYR A 104 5.70 14.08 7.79
N GLU A 105 5.39 13.01 8.51
CA GLU A 105 6.27 11.86 8.67
C GLU A 105 6.20 10.87 7.51
N ASN A 106 5.49 11.20 6.42
CA ASN A 106 5.25 10.34 5.27
C ASN A 106 4.63 8.99 5.64
N MET A 107 3.73 8.99 6.63
CA MET A 107 2.94 7.82 6.94
C MET A 107 1.95 7.55 5.81
N ARG A 108 1.80 6.28 5.44
CA ARG A 108 0.92 5.85 4.36
C ARG A 108 0.16 4.58 4.78
N LEU A 109 -0.96 4.33 4.13
CA LEU A 109 -1.65 3.05 4.27
C LEU A 109 -1.06 2.04 3.29
N ALA A 110 -0.42 0.98 3.79
CA ALA A 110 0.23 -0.03 2.96
C ALA A 110 -0.71 -0.65 1.91
N CYS A 111 -2.01 -0.75 2.20
CA CYS A 111 -3.01 -1.27 1.26
C CYS A 111 -3.32 -0.31 0.09
N GLN A 112 -3.02 0.98 0.23
CA GLN A 112 -3.27 1.99 -0.82
C GLN A 112 -2.00 2.32 -1.63
N VAL A 113 -0.82 2.00 -1.10
CA VAL A 113 0.45 2.23 -1.80
C VAL A 113 0.65 1.16 -2.87
N LYS A 114 0.73 1.59 -4.14
CA LYS A 114 1.12 0.72 -5.25
C LYS A 114 2.63 0.75 -5.45
N VAL A 115 3.22 -0.42 -5.49
CA VAL A 115 4.66 -0.57 -5.74
C VAL A 115 4.92 -0.43 -7.24
N LYS A 116 5.53 0.69 -7.63
CA LYS A 116 5.88 0.96 -9.04
C LYS A 116 7.39 0.89 -9.28
N ASN A 117 8.16 1.19 -8.26
CA ASN A 117 9.62 1.22 -8.25
C ASN A 117 10.13 0.68 -6.93
N ASP A 118 11.45 0.73 -6.73
CA ASP A 118 12.06 0.39 -5.46
C ASP A 118 11.45 1.22 -4.33
N ILE A 119 11.09 0.55 -3.24
CA ILE A 119 10.40 1.17 -2.11
C ILE A 119 11.12 0.84 -0.81
N GLU A 120 11.33 1.86 0.00
CA GLU A 120 11.89 1.75 1.35
C GLU A 120 10.84 2.17 2.37
N ILE A 121 10.57 1.30 3.34
CA ILE A 121 9.56 1.54 4.38
C ILE A 121 10.10 1.25 5.76
N ILE A 122 9.54 1.93 6.74
CA ILE A 122 9.75 1.67 8.16
C ILE A 122 8.41 1.27 8.77
N ILE A 123 8.38 0.11 9.41
CA ILE A 123 7.22 -0.32 10.16
C ILE A 123 7.37 0.22 11.58
N PRO A 124 6.48 1.11 12.04
CA PRO A 124 6.54 1.62 13.40
C PRO A 124 6.27 0.49 14.38
N ASP A 125 7.22 0.24 15.26
CA ASP A 125 7.04 -0.68 16.38
C ASP A 125 6.33 0.05 17.53
N TYR A 126 5.04 -0.19 17.63
CA TYR A 126 4.22 0.41 18.70
C TYR A 126 4.70 0.02 20.10
N LEU A 127 5.29 -1.17 20.28
CA LEU A 127 5.81 -1.59 21.55
C LEU A 127 7.03 -0.76 21.96
N THR A 128 7.91 -0.45 21.02
CA THR A 128 9.06 0.43 21.24
C THR A 128 8.60 1.84 21.60
N ILE A 129 7.58 2.36 20.91
CA ILE A 129 7.00 3.68 21.21
C ILE A 129 6.41 3.71 22.63
N VAL A 130 5.61 2.71 23.00
CA VAL A 130 5.04 2.58 24.35
C VAL A 130 6.15 2.45 25.39
N ARG A 131 7.15 1.61 25.15
CA ARG A 131 8.31 1.45 26.03
C ARG A 131 9.05 2.76 26.25
N GLN A 132 9.30 3.53 25.19
CA GLN A 132 9.93 4.85 25.29
C GLN A 132 9.05 5.84 26.07
N MET A 133 7.75 5.87 25.87
CA MET A 133 6.82 6.72 26.62
C MET A 133 6.85 6.41 28.11
N VAL A 134 6.91 5.13 28.47
CA VAL A 134 7.01 4.68 29.88
C VAL A 134 8.37 5.06 30.48
N LEU A 135 9.46 4.79 29.77
CA LEU A 135 10.82 5.13 30.22
C LEU A 135 11.03 6.63 30.40
N HIS A 136 10.46 7.46 29.53
CA HIS A 136 10.55 8.92 29.62
C HIS A 136 9.50 9.54 30.54
N LYS A 137 8.78 8.74 31.34
CA LYS A 137 7.71 9.21 32.26
C LYS A 137 6.66 10.10 31.61
N LYS A 138 6.48 10.01 30.30
CA LYS A 138 5.40 10.70 29.57
C LYS A 138 4.04 10.02 29.75
N PHE A 139 4.04 8.81 30.28
CA PHE A 139 2.84 8.07 30.63
C PHE A 139 2.52 8.31 32.11
N ASP A 140 1.47 9.09 32.40
CA ASP A 140 0.94 9.27 33.73
C ASP A 140 -0.21 8.28 33.94
N PRO A 141 -0.02 7.22 34.77
CA PRO A 141 -1.04 6.21 35.00
C PRO A 141 -2.27 6.77 35.74
N ASN A 142 -2.13 7.94 36.40
CA ASN A 142 -3.22 8.58 37.15
C ASN A 142 -4.03 9.55 36.29
N LYS A 143 -3.59 9.86 35.07
CA LYS A 143 -4.32 10.71 34.18
C LYS A 143 -5.54 10.00 33.63
N ARG A 144 -6.71 10.28 34.17
CA ARG A 144 -7.99 9.78 33.62
C ARG A 144 -8.16 10.34 32.20
N TRP A 145 -8.10 9.46 31.22
CA TRP A 145 -8.43 9.80 29.85
C TRP A 145 -9.95 9.96 29.76
N LEU A 146 -10.41 11.19 29.87
CA LEU A 146 -11.81 11.50 29.60
C LEU A 146 -12.01 11.41 28.07
N VAL A 147 -12.46 10.27 27.60
CA VAL A 147 -12.97 10.12 26.24
C VAL A 147 -14.29 10.87 26.20
N LYS A 148 -14.27 12.10 25.64
CA LYS A 148 -15.51 12.77 25.28
C LYS A 148 -16.06 12.07 24.04
N VAL A 149 -17.05 11.22 24.25
CA VAL A 149 -17.90 10.69 23.18
C VAL A 149 -18.83 11.85 22.78
N GLN A 150 -18.63 12.41 21.59
CA GLN A 150 -19.61 13.31 20.94
C GLN A 150 -20.53 12.47 20.07
#